data_7b4a57b8f4c2342b70db34df231661c7
#
_entry.id   7b4a57b8f4c2342b70db34df231661c7
#
_cell.length_a   1.000
_cell.length_b   1.000
_cell.length_c   1.000
_cell.angle_alpha   90.00
_cell.angle_beta   90.00
_cell.angle_gamma   90.00
#
_symmetry.space_group_name_H-M   'P 1'
#
loop_
_entity.id
_entity.type
_entity.pdbx_description
1 polymer ?
#
loop_
_entity_poly.entity_id
_entity_poly.type
_entity_poly.pdbx_seq_one_letter_code
_entity_poly.pdbx_strand_id
1 'polypeptide(L)'
;VFSGAGRWLGTAPALVGLARGDEAVPGLGDRPLSQIRPHERITPAGRFVAELDRNAAGQTILWVDYEQAISLHPVRSLNPQERRLERLASASLQDKRISYGCINVPTPFWHAVVLPAFRDSKGIVYVLPDSRPLDSDFAHLLDATKKAATK
;
A
#
# COMPACT_ATOMS: atom_id res chain seq x y z
N VAL A 1 1.19 11.12 0.54
CA VAL A 1 0.57 11.24 1.87
C VAL A 1 0.09 12.65 2.07
N PHE A 2 -1.11 12.80 2.65
CA PHE A 2 -1.73 14.07 3.01
C PHE A 2 -2.09 14.06 4.48
N SER A 3 -2.09 15.22 5.13
CA SER A 3 -2.64 15.38 6.49
C SER A 3 -4.15 15.26 6.49
N GLY A 4 -4.78 15.11 7.67
CA GLY A 4 -6.25 15.14 7.81
C GLY A 4 -6.90 16.44 7.33
N ALA A 5 -6.16 17.54 7.22
CA ALA A 5 -6.60 18.82 6.65
C ALA A 5 -6.34 18.92 5.13
N GLY A 6 -5.94 17.84 4.46
CA GLY A 6 -5.68 17.81 3.02
C GLY A 6 -4.33 18.41 2.58
N ARG A 7 -3.45 18.80 3.51
CA ARG A 7 -2.12 19.32 3.16
C ARG A 7 -1.22 18.18 2.71
N TRP A 8 -0.56 18.33 1.57
CA TRP A 8 0.46 17.41 1.09
C TRP A 8 1.65 17.32 2.06
N LEU A 9 2.06 16.11 2.41
CA LEU A 9 3.17 15.82 3.31
C LEU A 9 4.38 15.22 2.58
N GLY A 10 4.14 14.48 1.50
CA GLY A 10 5.20 13.88 0.71
C GLY A 10 4.73 12.79 -0.22
N THR A 11 5.62 12.39 -1.13
CA THR A 11 5.44 11.28 -2.06
C THR A 11 6.72 10.47 -2.17
N ALA A 12 6.59 9.19 -2.49
CA ALA A 12 7.72 8.29 -2.73
C ALA A 12 7.28 7.14 -3.65
N PRO A 13 8.23 6.51 -4.37
CA PRO A 13 7.94 5.25 -5.06
C PRO A 13 7.58 4.16 -4.05
N ALA A 14 6.76 3.18 -4.48
CA ALA A 14 6.41 2.04 -3.67
C ALA A 14 6.55 0.73 -4.44
N LEU A 15 6.86 -0.36 -3.74
CA LEU A 15 6.71 -1.72 -4.27
C LEU A 15 5.37 -2.27 -3.80
N VAL A 16 4.72 -3.02 -4.67
CA VAL A 16 3.40 -3.60 -4.45
C VAL A 16 3.39 -5.09 -4.78
N GLY A 17 2.24 -5.72 -4.69
CA GLY A 17 2.03 -7.12 -5.03
C GLY A 17 2.59 -7.51 -6.40
N LEU A 18 3.14 -8.71 -6.47
CA LEU A 18 3.74 -9.26 -7.70
C LEU A 18 2.73 -9.34 -8.84
N ALA A 19 1.52 -9.80 -8.55
CA ALA A 19 0.45 -9.95 -9.53
C ALA A 19 -0.34 -8.65 -9.72
N ARG A 20 -0.83 -8.46 -10.94
CA ARG A 20 -1.83 -7.43 -11.25
C ARG A 20 -3.20 -7.92 -10.80
N GLY A 21 -4.03 -7.01 -10.36
CA GLY A 21 -5.39 -7.28 -9.94
C GLY A 21 -5.86 -6.31 -8.87
N ASP A 22 -7.17 -6.25 -8.70
CA ASP A 22 -7.84 -5.30 -7.80
C ASP A 22 -8.59 -6.00 -6.66
N GLU A 23 -8.80 -7.31 -6.76
CA GLU A 23 -9.58 -8.06 -5.77
C GLU A 23 -8.67 -8.71 -4.73
N ALA A 24 -9.12 -8.65 -3.47
CA ALA A 24 -8.53 -9.43 -2.39
C ALA A 24 -8.77 -10.93 -2.62
N VAL A 25 -7.78 -11.75 -2.28
CA VAL A 25 -7.91 -13.21 -2.33
C VAL A 25 -8.43 -13.71 -0.99
N PRO A 26 -9.64 -14.30 -0.92
CA PRO A 26 -10.23 -14.74 0.34
C PRO A 26 -9.32 -15.70 1.13
N GLY A 27 -9.19 -15.46 2.45
CA GLY A 27 -8.40 -16.30 3.36
C GLY A 27 -6.87 -16.22 3.14
N LEU A 28 -6.38 -15.22 2.42
CA LEU A 28 -4.95 -15.09 2.16
C LEU A 28 -4.15 -14.84 3.44
N GLY A 29 -4.70 -14.02 4.35
CA GLY A 29 -4.04 -13.64 5.60
C GLY A 29 -3.78 -14.82 6.55
N ASP A 30 -4.56 -15.89 6.46
CA ASP A 30 -4.43 -17.08 7.31
C ASP A 30 -3.42 -18.10 6.76
N ARG A 31 -2.92 -17.88 5.54
CA ARG A 31 -2.02 -18.84 4.88
C ARG A 31 -0.54 -18.48 5.08
N PRO A 32 0.32 -19.50 5.32
CA PRO A 32 1.77 -19.29 5.28
C PRO A 32 2.22 -18.69 3.92
N LEU A 33 3.20 -17.79 3.94
CA LEU A 33 3.72 -17.15 2.72
C LEU A 33 4.16 -18.16 1.65
N SER A 34 4.69 -19.32 2.05
CA SER A 34 5.11 -20.40 1.15
C SER A 34 3.97 -20.99 0.34
N GLN A 35 2.72 -20.84 0.80
CA GLN A 35 1.52 -21.37 0.13
C GLN A 35 0.83 -20.32 -0.75
N ILE A 36 1.28 -19.06 -0.71
CA ILE A 36 0.71 -17.98 -1.54
C ILE A 36 1.34 -18.03 -2.93
N ARG A 37 0.53 -18.40 -3.91
CA ARG A 37 0.96 -18.55 -5.30
C ARG A 37 1.28 -17.17 -5.93
N PRO A 38 2.15 -17.09 -6.94
CA PRO A 38 2.51 -15.83 -7.58
C PRO A 38 1.33 -14.98 -8.05
N HIS A 39 0.30 -15.59 -8.64
CA HIS A 39 -0.89 -14.89 -9.14
C HIS A 39 -1.85 -14.40 -8.05
N GLU A 40 -1.68 -14.85 -6.80
CA GLU A 40 -2.47 -14.42 -5.65
C GLU A 40 -1.83 -13.23 -4.91
N ARG A 41 -0.60 -12.85 -5.27
CA ARG A 41 0.18 -11.80 -4.60
C ARG A 41 -0.24 -10.41 -5.09
N ILE A 42 -1.45 -10.03 -4.80
CA ILE A 42 -2.11 -8.79 -5.23
C ILE A 42 -2.08 -7.79 -4.08
N THR A 43 -1.91 -6.50 -4.39
CA THR A 43 -2.27 -5.40 -3.49
C THR A 43 -3.69 -4.98 -3.88
N PRO A 44 -4.72 -5.35 -3.12
CA PRO A 44 -6.11 -5.11 -3.53
C PRO A 44 -6.45 -3.64 -3.55
N ALA A 45 -7.27 -3.22 -4.52
CA ALA A 45 -7.80 -1.87 -4.59
C ALA A 45 -8.89 -1.65 -3.52
N GLY A 46 -8.99 -0.43 -3.02
CA GLY A 46 -10.02 -0.11 -2.04
C GLY A 46 -9.69 1.08 -1.16
N ARG A 47 -10.62 1.35 -0.23
CA ARG A 47 -10.50 2.34 0.83
C ARG A 47 -10.35 1.61 2.16
N PHE A 48 -9.24 1.76 2.81
CA PHE A 48 -8.89 1.06 4.03
C PHE A 48 -8.70 2.03 5.20
N VAL A 49 -9.22 1.68 6.38
CA VAL A 49 -8.88 2.36 7.62
C VAL A 49 -7.59 1.74 8.15
N ALA A 50 -6.52 2.51 8.13
CA ALA A 50 -5.19 2.03 8.47
C ALA A 50 -4.72 2.56 9.83
N GLU A 51 -3.98 1.74 10.56
CA GLU A 51 -3.40 2.10 11.85
C GLU A 51 -2.00 1.49 12.04
N LEU A 52 -1.16 2.18 12.81
CA LEU A 52 0.14 1.66 13.21
C LEU A 52 -0.03 0.58 14.27
N ASP A 53 0.65 -0.54 14.07
CA ASP A 53 0.77 -1.59 15.07
C ASP A 53 2.05 -2.41 14.80
N ARG A 54 2.26 -3.46 15.56
CA ARG A 54 3.40 -4.36 15.42
C ARG A 54 3.02 -5.61 14.67
N ASN A 55 3.91 -6.06 13.80
CA ASN A 55 3.79 -7.40 13.21
C ASN A 55 4.31 -8.47 14.19
N ALA A 56 4.17 -9.76 13.82
CA ALA A 56 4.61 -10.89 14.62
C ALA A 56 6.12 -10.86 14.98
N ALA A 57 6.95 -10.12 14.23
CA ALA A 57 8.36 -9.92 14.53
C ALA A 57 8.62 -8.67 15.40
N GLY A 58 7.57 -8.04 15.95
CA GLY A 58 7.66 -6.86 16.81
C GLY A 58 7.99 -5.55 16.09
N GLN A 59 7.98 -5.53 14.75
CA GLN A 59 8.31 -4.35 13.96
C GLN A 59 7.08 -3.49 13.71
N THR A 60 7.21 -2.18 13.86
CA THR A 60 6.13 -1.22 13.56
C THR A 60 5.84 -1.19 12.07
N ILE A 61 4.59 -1.41 11.71
CA ILE A 61 4.05 -1.35 10.36
C ILE A 61 2.73 -0.57 10.37
N LEU A 62 2.25 -0.15 9.21
CA LEU A 62 0.91 0.41 9.05
C LEU A 62 0.02 -0.71 8.48
N TRP A 63 -0.88 -1.24 9.28
CA TRP A 63 -1.89 -2.18 8.81
C TRP A 63 -2.86 -1.47 7.88
N VAL A 64 -3.02 -2.00 6.68
CA VAL A 64 -3.94 -1.49 5.65
C VAL A 64 -5.18 -2.38 5.60
N ASP A 65 -4.98 -3.69 5.52
CA ASP A 65 -6.04 -4.69 5.60
C ASP A 65 -5.55 -5.87 6.46
N TYR A 66 -6.11 -5.99 7.66
CA TYR A 66 -5.69 -7.00 8.61
C TYR A 66 -6.11 -8.41 8.19
N GLU A 67 -7.31 -8.55 7.63
CA GLU A 67 -7.85 -9.86 7.21
C GLU A 67 -7.05 -10.46 6.04
N GLN A 68 -6.55 -9.60 5.16
CA GLN A 68 -5.71 -10.01 4.04
C GLN A 68 -4.21 -9.98 4.35
N ALA A 69 -3.83 -9.66 5.59
CA ALA A 69 -2.45 -9.45 6.03
C ALA A 69 -1.67 -8.43 5.16
N ILE A 70 -2.35 -7.39 4.67
CA ILE A 70 -1.74 -6.32 3.88
C ILE A 70 -1.31 -5.18 4.79
N SER A 71 -0.03 -4.83 4.71
CA SER A 71 0.53 -3.69 5.45
C SER A 71 1.40 -2.81 4.56
N LEU A 72 1.58 -1.55 5.00
CA LEU A 72 2.58 -0.65 4.45
C LEU A 72 3.75 -0.57 5.45
N HIS A 73 4.97 -0.76 4.96
CA HIS A 73 6.16 -0.79 5.81
C HIS A 73 7.42 -0.37 5.03
N PRO A 74 8.54 -0.05 5.72
CA PRO A 74 9.81 0.21 5.05
C PRO A 74 10.25 -0.99 4.22
N VAL A 75 10.89 -0.72 3.08
CA VAL A 75 11.47 -1.77 2.25
C VAL A 75 12.48 -2.61 3.05
N ARG A 76 12.44 -3.91 2.87
CA ARG A 76 13.37 -4.87 3.46
C ARG A 76 14.12 -5.59 2.35
N SER A 77 15.43 -5.59 2.44
CA SER A 77 16.33 -6.27 1.48
C SER A 77 16.88 -7.58 2.07
N LEU A 78 15.97 -8.43 2.57
CA LEU A 78 16.34 -9.72 3.18
C LEU A 78 16.85 -10.73 2.13
N ASN A 79 16.36 -10.61 0.90
CA ASN A 79 16.81 -11.40 -0.24
C ASN A 79 17.47 -10.47 -1.27
N PRO A 80 18.80 -10.48 -1.42
CA PRO A 80 19.49 -9.62 -2.39
C PRO A 80 19.07 -9.84 -3.84
N GLN A 81 18.65 -11.05 -4.20
CA GLN A 81 18.21 -11.39 -5.57
C GLN A 81 16.92 -10.67 -5.97
N GLU A 82 16.10 -10.24 -5.02
CA GLU A 82 14.89 -9.45 -5.29
C GLU A 82 15.23 -8.02 -5.71
N ARG A 83 16.43 -7.51 -5.44
CA ARG A 83 16.91 -6.18 -5.84
C ARG A 83 15.92 -5.05 -5.50
N ARG A 84 15.29 -5.11 -4.31
CA ARG A 84 14.16 -4.23 -3.96
C ARG A 84 14.51 -2.74 -3.98
N LEU A 85 15.73 -2.35 -3.59
CA LEU A 85 16.15 -0.94 -3.63
C LEU A 85 16.30 -0.44 -5.08
N GLU A 86 16.84 -1.25 -5.96
CA GLU A 86 16.96 -0.92 -7.39
C GLU A 86 15.57 -0.84 -8.03
N ARG A 87 14.67 -1.75 -7.68
CA ARG A 87 13.28 -1.70 -8.13
C ARG A 87 12.56 -0.43 -7.67
N LEU A 88 12.77 0.02 -6.44
CA LEU A 88 12.24 1.30 -5.96
C LEU A 88 12.75 2.49 -6.77
N ALA A 89 14.01 2.48 -7.18
CA ALA A 89 14.62 3.55 -7.97
C ALA A 89 14.24 3.50 -9.46
N SER A 90 13.81 2.34 -9.98
CA SER A 90 13.45 2.17 -11.39
C SER A 90 12.27 3.05 -11.78
N ALA A 91 12.27 3.57 -13.01
CA ALA A 91 11.14 4.26 -13.62
C ALA A 91 10.05 3.29 -14.14
N SER A 92 10.39 2.00 -14.31
CA SER A 92 9.47 0.99 -14.82
C SER A 92 8.42 0.58 -13.77
N LEU A 93 7.16 0.63 -14.13
CA LEU A 93 6.06 0.15 -13.29
C LEU A 93 6.11 -1.37 -13.05
N GLN A 94 6.68 -2.13 -13.98
CA GLN A 94 6.84 -3.58 -13.82
C GLN A 94 7.82 -3.91 -12.69
N ASP A 95 8.87 -3.11 -12.53
CA ASP A 95 9.83 -3.30 -11.45
C ASP A 95 9.24 -3.05 -10.07
N LYS A 96 8.12 -2.34 -9.97
CA LYS A 96 7.45 -2.10 -8.69
C LYS A 96 6.74 -3.33 -8.12
N ARG A 97 6.57 -4.39 -8.92
CA ARG A 97 5.83 -5.60 -8.52
C ARG A 97 6.77 -6.69 -8.04
N ILE A 98 6.73 -6.99 -6.72
CA ILE A 98 7.61 -8.01 -6.11
C ILE A 98 7.05 -8.58 -4.81
N SER A 99 6.17 -7.86 -4.08
CA SER A 99 5.73 -8.28 -2.76
C SER A 99 4.64 -9.35 -2.80
N TYR A 100 4.28 -9.86 -1.63
CA TYR A 100 3.14 -10.77 -1.44
C TYR A 100 1.78 -10.03 -1.33
N GLY A 101 1.77 -8.71 -1.54
CA GLY A 101 0.62 -7.82 -1.40
C GLY A 101 0.96 -6.58 -0.60
N CYS A 102 1.87 -6.66 0.37
CA CYS A 102 2.29 -5.53 1.18
C CYS A 102 2.91 -4.40 0.34
N ILE A 103 2.67 -3.16 0.78
CA ILE A 103 3.20 -1.95 0.17
C ILE A 103 4.52 -1.62 0.84
N ASN A 104 5.62 -1.56 0.05
CA ASN A 104 6.95 -1.24 0.59
C ASN A 104 7.38 0.15 0.12
N VAL A 105 7.78 1.01 1.03
CA VAL A 105 8.24 2.37 0.76
C VAL A 105 9.70 2.55 1.16
N PRO A 106 10.42 3.57 0.63
CA PRO A 106 11.77 3.88 1.09
C PRO A 106 11.81 4.13 2.60
N THR A 107 12.82 3.59 3.28
CA THR A 107 12.99 3.75 4.73
C THR A 107 13.00 5.23 5.19
N PRO A 108 13.68 6.16 4.51
CA PRO A 108 13.62 7.57 4.88
C PRO A 108 12.20 8.15 4.79
N PHE A 109 11.43 7.78 3.75
CA PHE A 109 10.05 8.23 3.60
C PHE A 109 9.13 7.67 4.69
N TRP A 110 9.33 6.41 5.06
CA TRP A 110 8.62 5.81 6.20
C TRP A 110 8.80 6.62 7.47
N HIS A 111 10.04 6.92 7.85
CA HIS A 111 10.34 7.62 9.10
C HIS A 111 9.96 9.10 9.08
N ALA A 112 10.16 9.77 7.94
CA ALA A 112 9.92 11.22 7.86
C ALA A 112 8.45 11.57 7.59
N VAL A 113 7.67 10.68 6.96
CA VAL A 113 6.33 11.03 6.48
C VAL A 113 5.27 10.05 7.00
N VAL A 114 5.40 8.76 6.72
CA VAL A 114 4.33 7.80 7.03
C VAL A 114 4.16 7.63 8.54
N LEU A 115 5.24 7.30 9.24
CA LEU A 115 5.20 7.06 10.68
C LEU A 115 4.66 8.27 11.48
N PRO A 116 5.10 9.52 11.24
CA PRO A 116 4.52 10.67 11.91
C PRO A 116 3.07 10.93 11.56
N ALA A 117 2.66 10.70 10.30
CA ALA A 117 1.30 10.97 9.84
C ALA A 117 0.24 10.07 10.51
N PHE A 118 0.62 8.86 10.94
CA PHE A 118 -0.29 7.87 11.54
C PHE A 118 -0.01 7.61 13.03
N ARG A 119 0.93 8.35 13.66
CA ARG A 119 1.37 8.08 15.03
C ARG A 119 0.25 8.19 16.06
N ASP A 120 -0.58 9.21 15.93
CA ASP A 120 -1.54 9.60 16.96
C ASP A 120 -2.99 9.28 16.59
N SER A 121 -3.22 8.76 15.39
CA SER A 121 -4.57 8.45 14.90
C SER A 121 -4.56 7.44 13.76
N LYS A 122 -5.68 6.75 13.58
CA LYS A 122 -5.98 6.02 12.35
C LYS A 122 -6.08 7.00 11.17
N GLY A 123 -5.81 6.52 9.99
CA GLY A 123 -5.95 7.28 8.75
C GLY A 123 -6.59 6.44 7.65
N ILE A 124 -6.74 7.03 6.48
CA ILE A 124 -7.27 6.33 5.31
C ILE A 124 -6.15 6.09 4.30
N VAL A 125 -6.06 4.85 3.84
CA VAL A 125 -5.25 4.46 2.70
C VAL A 125 -6.18 4.14 1.53
N TYR A 126 -5.96 4.80 0.41
CA TYR A 126 -6.61 4.49 -0.86
C TYR A 126 -5.62 3.74 -1.74
N VAL A 127 -5.94 2.50 -2.08
CA VAL A 127 -5.22 1.74 -3.10
C VAL A 127 -6.03 1.85 -4.39
N LEU A 128 -5.47 2.53 -5.38
CA LEU A 128 -6.15 2.75 -6.65
C LEU A 128 -6.18 1.46 -7.47
N PRO A 129 -7.24 1.23 -8.25
CA PRO A 129 -7.37 0.03 -9.07
C PRO A 129 -6.29 -0.02 -10.17
N ASP A 130 -5.86 -1.23 -10.47
CA ASP A 130 -4.81 -1.55 -11.44
C ASP A 130 -5.38 -1.95 -12.81
N SER A 131 -6.55 -2.58 -12.82
CA SER A 131 -7.15 -3.18 -14.01
C SER A 131 -8.57 -2.68 -14.31
N ARG A 132 -9.27 -2.09 -13.36
CA ARG A 132 -10.63 -1.55 -13.54
C ARG A 132 -10.64 -0.02 -13.50
N PRO A 133 -11.70 0.64 -14.00
CA PRO A 133 -11.83 2.09 -13.95
C PRO A 133 -11.80 2.64 -12.52
N LEU A 134 -11.22 3.82 -12.31
CA LEU A 134 -11.11 4.47 -11.00
C LEU A 134 -12.47 4.75 -10.36
N ASP A 135 -13.48 5.07 -11.15
CA ASP A 135 -14.84 5.37 -10.70
C ASP A 135 -15.58 4.13 -10.15
N SER A 136 -15.16 2.92 -10.50
CA SER A 136 -15.76 1.70 -9.94
C SER A 136 -15.66 1.63 -8.41
N ASP A 137 -14.55 2.13 -7.84
CA ASP A 137 -14.29 2.09 -6.39
C ASP A 137 -14.42 3.45 -5.71
N PHE A 138 -14.18 4.52 -6.46
CA PHE A 138 -13.97 5.87 -5.92
C PHE A 138 -14.90 6.94 -6.53
N ALA A 139 -16.07 6.57 -7.05
CA ALA A 139 -17.05 7.51 -7.60
C ALA A 139 -17.34 8.70 -6.67
N HIS A 140 -17.45 8.43 -5.36
CA HIS A 140 -17.70 9.46 -4.35
C HIS A 140 -16.56 10.51 -4.23
N LEU A 141 -15.31 10.14 -4.51
CA LEU A 141 -14.19 11.09 -4.52
C LEU A 141 -14.22 11.96 -5.77
N LEU A 142 -14.57 11.38 -6.92
CA LEU A 142 -14.67 12.10 -8.19
C LEU A 142 -15.83 13.12 -8.15
N ASP A 143 -16.94 12.79 -7.51
CA ASP A 143 -18.07 13.71 -7.34
C ASP A 143 -17.74 14.87 -6.39
N ALA A 144 -16.95 14.62 -5.35
CA ALA A 144 -16.46 15.66 -4.45
C ALA A 144 -15.56 16.68 -5.15
N THR A 145 -14.67 16.20 -6.05
CA THR A 145 -13.80 17.08 -6.85
C THR A 145 -14.57 17.90 -7.88
N LYS A 146 -15.61 17.36 -8.51
CA LYS A 146 -16.50 18.10 -9.44
C LYS A 146 -17.24 19.22 -8.72
N LYS A 147 -17.77 18.97 -7.52
CA LYS A 147 -18.45 19.99 -6.69
C LYS A 147 -17.52 21.10 -6.19
N ALA A 148 -16.23 20.81 -5.95
CA ALA A 148 -15.25 21.81 -5.54
C ALA A 148 -14.80 22.70 -6.71
N ALA A 149 -14.76 22.18 -7.93
CA ALA A 149 -14.37 22.91 -9.13
C ALA A 149 -15.46 23.87 -9.67
N THR A 150 -16.70 23.75 -9.16
CA THR A 150 -17.87 24.57 -9.59
C THR A 150 -18.19 25.70 -8.62
N LYS A 151 -17.38 25.94 -7.61
CA LYS A 151 -17.45 27.06 -6.66
C LYS A 151 -16.29 28.01 -6.87
#